data_96df7d05e833ce4d99f243ecbf1c246c
#
_entry.id   96df7d05e833ce4d99f243ecbf1c246c
#
_cell.length_a   1.000
_cell.length_b   1.000
_cell.length_c   1.000
_cell.angle_alpha   90.00
_cell.angle_beta   90.00
_cell.angle_gamma   90.00
#
_symmetry.space_group_name_H-M   'P 1'
#
loop_
_entity.id
_entity.type
_entity.pdbx_description
1 polymer ?
#
loop_
_entity_poly.entity_id
_entity_poly.type
_entity_poly.pdbx_seq_one_letter_code
_entity_poly.pdbx_strand_id
1 'polypeptide(L)' 'IFGRLIIMSGKEEDMMAMIWAQQIMLGKKTFAQVPRLLKEKVREVLIDSGCEDLVTE' A
#
# COMPACT_ATOMS: atom_id res chain seq x y z
N ILE A 1 4.57 11.88 -22.84
CA ILE A 1 5.88 11.70 -22.59
C ILE A 1 6.15 11.36 -21.20
N PHE A 2 5.91 12.25 -20.41
CA PHE A 2 6.12 12.08 -19.07
C PHE A 2 5.11 11.16 -18.47
N GLY A 3 3.96 11.18 -18.94
CA GLY A 3 2.90 10.40 -18.34
C GLY A 3 3.17 8.93 -18.34
N ARG A 4 3.97 8.47 -19.24
CA ARG A 4 4.22 7.10 -19.32
C ARG A 4 4.84 6.51 -18.14
N LEU A 5 5.81 7.17 -17.64
CA LEU A 5 6.52 6.67 -16.52
C LEU A 5 5.60 6.46 -15.36
N ILE A 6 4.74 7.39 -15.17
CA ILE A 6 3.84 7.33 -14.07
C ILE A 6 2.94 6.13 -14.15
N ILE A 7 2.48 5.83 -15.30
CA ILE A 7 1.59 4.72 -15.49
C ILE A 7 2.25 3.41 -15.10
N MET A 8 3.46 3.22 -15.53
CA MET A 8 4.15 1.99 -15.24
C MET A 8 4.38 1.85 -13.77
N SER A 9 4.82 2.90 -13.15
CA SER A 9 5.08 2.85 -11.73
C SER A 9 3.82 2.52 -10.96
N GLY A 10 2.72 3.03 -11.40
CA GLY A 10 1.46 2.81 -10.71
C GLY A 10 1.10 1.36 -10.58
N LYS A 11 1.32 0.58 -11.63
CA LYS A 11 0.98 -0.81 -11.59
C LYS A 11 1.77 -1.57 -10.57
N GLU A 12 3.07 -1.38 -10.58
CA GLU A 12 3.92 -2.08 -9.66
C GLU A 12 3.63 -1.67 -8.23
N GLU A 13 3.38 -0.42 -8.02
CA GLU A 13 3.09 0.06 -6.70
C GLU A 13 1.81 -0.55 -6.17
N ASP A 14 0.82 -0.70 -7.03
CA ASP A 14 -0.44 -1.29 -6.61
C ASP A 14 -0.24 -2.73 -6.15
N MET A 15 0.53 -3.50 -6.90
CA MET A 15 0.76 -4.87 -6.54
C MET A 15 1.49 -4.98 -5.21
N MET A 16 2.53 -4.18 -5.04
CA MET A 16 3.28 -4.20 -3.80
C MET A 16 2.41 -3.75 -2.65
N ALA A 17 1.58 -2.75 -2.89
CA ALA A 17 0.72 -2.25 -1.83
C ALA A 17 -0.28 -3.31 -1.39
N MET A 18 -0.76 -4.10 -2.31
CA MET A 18 -1.70 -5.16 -1.96
C MET A 18 -1.03 -6.22 -1.12
N ILE A 19 0.19 -6.58 -1.46
CA ILE A 19 0.93 -7.56 -0.70
C ILE A 19 1.17 -7.05 0.72
N TRP A 20 1.58 -5.81 0.84
CA TRP A 20 1.81 -5.22 2.15
C TRP A 20 0.52 -5.17 2.96
N ALA A 21 -0.57 -4.78 2.31
CA ALA A 21 -1.84 -4.71 2.99
C ALA A 21 -2.25 -6.08 3.52
N GLN A 22 -2.04 -7.12 2.73
CA GLN A 22 -2.34 -8.46 3.16
C GLN A 22 -1.53 -8.85 4.38
N GLN A 23 -0.24 -8.57 4.37
CA GLN A 23 0.62 -8.90 5.49
C GLN A 23 0.17 -8.17 6.75
N ILE A 24 -0.24 -6.94 6.59
CA ILE A 24 -0.70 -6.16 7.72
C ILE A 24 -2.00 -6.72 8.26
N MET A 25 -2.91 -7.09 7.38
CA MET A 25 -4.18 -7.66 7.81
C MET A 25 -3.98 -8.99 8.51
N LEU A 26 -2.96 -9.73 8.12
CA LEU A 26 -2.66 -11.01 8.73
C LEU A 26 -1.89 -10.85 10.04
N GLY A 27 -1.46 -9.65 10.33
CA GLY A 27 -0.73 -9.39 11.55
C GLY A 27 0.74 -9.74 11.47
N LYS A 28 1.24 -10.01 10.27
CA LYS A 28 2.64 -10.36 10.11
C LYS A 28 3.53 -9.15 10.01
N LYS A 29 2.98 -8.03 9.59
CA LYS A 29 3.74 -6.80 9.46
C LYS A 29 2.90 -5.64 9.94
N THR A 30 3.54 -4.51 10.18
CA THR A 30 2.81 -3.34 10.64
C THR A 30 2.87 -2.26 9.59
N PHE A 31 1.94 -1.33 9.68
CA PHE A 31 1.90 -0.25 8.72
C PHE A 31 3.17 0.60 8.80
N ALA A 32 3.76 0.70 9.97
CA ALA A 32 4.97 1.47 10.15
C ALA A 32 6.13 0.90 9.36
N GLN A 33 6.10 -0.40 9.06
CA GLN A 33 7.16 -1.04 8.31
C GLN A 33 7.06 -0.81 6.82
N VAL A 34 5.94 -0.31 6.36
CA VAL A 34 5.75 -0.09 4.93
C VAL A 34 6.69 1.00 4.43
N PRO A 35 7.36 0.78 3.30
CA PRO A 35 8.23 1.80 2.73
C PRO A 35 7.45 3.09 2.49
N ARG A 36 8.12 4.19 2.69
CA ARG A 36 7.47 5.47 2.54
C ARG A 36 6.74 5.64 1.23
N LEU A 37 7.34 5.17 0.16
CA LEU A 37 6.75 5.32 -1.16
C LEU A 37 5.45 4.55 -1.31
N LEU A 38 5.28 3.48 -0.54
CA LEU A 38 4.09 2.66 -0.64
C LEU A 38 3.05 2.98 0.42
N LYS A 39 3.40 3.76 1.41
CA LYS A 39 2.49 4.01 2.50
C LYS A 39 1.13 4.53 2.07
N GLU A 40 1.12 5.50 1.19
CA GLU A 40 -0.14 6.06 0.75
C GLU A 40 -1.00 5.03 0.05
N LYS A 41 -0.36 4.23 -0.81
CA LYS A 41 -1.12 3.21 -1.52
C LYS A 41 -1.64 2.15 -0.57
N VAL A 42 -0.79 1.71 0.33
CA VAL A 42 -1.20 0.70 1.30
C VAL A 42 -2.33 1.23 2.16
N ARG A 43 -2.24 2.48 2.54
CA ARG A 43 -3.29 3.08 3.34
C ARG A 43 -4.62 3.07 2.59
N GLU A 44 -4.59 3.42 1.32
CA GLU A 44 -5.80 3.41 0.52
C GLU A 44 -6.39 2.02 0.43
N VAL A 45 -5.53 1.03 0.24
CA VAL A 45 -6.00 -0.34 0.15
C VAL A 45 -6.65 -0.76 1.46
N LEU A 46 -6.02 -0.43 2.57
CA LEU A 46 -6.57 -0.80 3.86
C LEU A 46 -7.90 -0.11 4.14
N ILE A 47 -7.98 1.15 3.78
CA ILE A 47 -9.21 1.89 3.99
C ILE A 47 -10.33 1.33 3.11
N ASP A 48 -10.01 1.02 1.87
CA ASP A 48 -10.99 0.45 0.97
C ASP A 48 -11.49 -0.90 1.47
N SER A 49 -10.63 -1.63 2.14
CA SER A 49 -11.01 -2.93 2.68
C SER A 49 -11.68 -2.84 4.03
N GLY A 50 -11.83 -1.65 4.54
CA GLY A 50 -12.46 -1.50 5.85
C GLY A 50 -11.51 -1.75 7.00
N CYS A 51 -10.21 -1.75 6.72
CA CYS A 51 -9.22 -2.02 7.77
C CYS A 51 -8.50 -0.74 8.17
N GLU A 52 -9.25 0.32 8.26
CA GLU A 52 -8.70 1.61 8.61
C GLU A 52 -7.98 1.59 9.94
N ASP A 53 -8.42 0.72 10.82
CA ASP A 53 -7.82 0.59 12.14
C ASP A 53 -6.36 0.19 12.07
N LEU A 54 -5.97 -0.46 11.01
CA LEU A 54 -4.61 -0.94 10.87
C LEU A 54 -3.65 0.12 10.33
N VAL A 55 -4.17 1.26 9.98
CA VAL A 55 -3.33 2.36 9.52
C VAL A 55 -2.84 3.09 10.75
N THR A 56 -1.73 2.61 11.29
CA THR A 56 -1.25 3.10 12.56
C THR A 56 -0.01 3.92 12.45
N GLU A 57 0.34 4.44 11.39
CA GLU A 57 1.46 5.25 11.19
C GLU A 57 2.07 6.07 12.26
#